data_e0580925d33b16eced755a7f4f9df7a6
#
_entry.id   e0580925d33b16eced755a7f4f9df7a6
#
_cell.length_a   1.000
_cell.length_b   1.000
_cell.length_c   1.000
_cell.angle_alpha   90.00
_cell.angle_beta   90.00
_cell.angle_gamma   90.00
#
_symmetry.space_group_name_H-M   'P 1'
#
loop_
_entity.id
_entity.type
_entity.pdbx_description
1 polymer ?
#
loop_
_entity_poly.entity_id
_entity_poly.type
_entity_poly.pdbx_seq_one_letter_code
_entity_poly.pdbx_strand_id
1 'polypeptide(L)'
;MQLLPIIRQIREDHPRMSCRVIYHMVTPRYMGRDLFEVFCYSHGFKVGTIKNHYRTTDSLGVIRFPNLMMDRDELTTVNQIWVSDITYYQVGKDVYYITFILDLYNRKIVGYCVSKTLRTEDTTLQALQMAIKREHIAHNSNLIIHSDGGGQYYSKQFTALTNYYGMHNSMGTSVFENPHAERINGTIKNDYLIPWGPKNFEELDKMLTKAVYLYNTIKPHKSLNGLSPEQFTDCIINGLLTKTWLINKKKKVTKKEKVNINII
;
A
#
# COMPACT_ATOMS: atom_id res chain seq x y z
N MET A 1 25.84 -18.67 -12.88
CA MET A 1 25.03 -18.11 -11.77
C MET A 1 24.01 -19.16 -11.38
N GLN A 2 24.02 -19.60 -10.12
CA GLN A 2 23.05 -20.60 -9.64
C GLN A 2 21.72 -19.89 -9.33
N LEU A 3 20.70 -20.07 -10.17
CA LEU A 3 19.40 -19.39 -10.05
C LEU A 3 18.61 -19.82 -8.83
N LEU A 4 18.66 -21.12 -8.47
CA LEU A 4 17.86 -21.65 -7.37
C LEU A 4 18.10 -20.98 -6.01
N PRO A 5 19.34 -20.76 -5.55
CA PRO A 5 19.59 -20.05 -4.31
C PRO A 5 19.03 -18.63 -4.30
N ILE A 6 19.15 -17.91 -5.41
CA ILE A 6 18.64 -16.56 -5.55
C ILE A 6 17.10 -16.54 -5.48
N ILE A 7 16.44 -17.45 -6.19
CA ILE A 7 14.99 -17.56 -6.16
C ILE A 7 14.49 -17.92 -4.74
N ARG A 8 15.20 -18.83 -4.05
CA ARG A 8 14.88 -19.19 -2.65
C ARG A 8 14.99 -17.98 -1.73
N GLN A 9 16.09 -17.22 -1.82
CA GLN A 9 16.29 -16.01 -1.02
C GLN A 9 15.16 -14.98 -1.27
N ILE A 10 14.80 -14.74 -2.53
CA ILE A 10 13.69 -13.84 -2.85
C ILE A 10 12.37 -14.37 -2.26
N ARG A 11 12.17 -15.70 -2.23
CA ARG A 11 10.96 -16.32 -1.66
C ARG A 11 10.89 -16.24 -0.14
N GLU A 12 12.01 -16.21 0.56
CA GLU A 12 12.04 -15.99 2.01
C GLU A 12 11.53 -14.59 2.36
N ASP A 13 11.91 -13.59 1.56
CA ASP A 13 11.49 -12.21 1.76
C ASP A 13 10.11 -11.91 1.13
N HIS A 14 9.83 -12.50 -0.03
CA HIS A 14 8.59 -12.30 -0.78
C HIS A 14 7.90 -13.63 -1.11
N PRO A 15 7.26 -14.30 -0.13
CA PRO A 15 6.77 -15.68 -0.29
C PRO A 15 5.85 -15.90 -1.48
N ARG A 16 5.08 -14.87 -1.85
CA ARG A 16 4.08 -14.97 -2.92
C ARG A 16 4.36 -14.10 -4.14
N MET A 17 5.59 -13.60 -4.28
CA MET A 17 5.98 -12.87 -5.48
C MET A 17 5.90 -13.79 -6.72
N SER A 18 5.24 -13.36 -7.79
CA SER A 18 5.11 -14.18 -8.99
C SER A 18 6.46 -14.44 -9.68
N CYS A 19 6.62 -15.59 -10.33
CA CYS A 19 7.85 -15.92 -11.04
C CYS A 19 8.19 -14.89 -12.15
N ARG A 20 7.17 -14.27 -12.76
CA ARG A 20 7.37 -13.17 -13.74
C ARG A 20 8.01 -11.94 -13.11
N VAL A 21 7.61 -11.58 -11.91
CA VAL A 21 8.22 -10.45 -11.19
C VAL A 21 9.65 -10.79 -10.79
N ILE A 22 9.88 -12.02 -10.28
CA ILE A 22 11.23 -12.51 -9.97
C ILE A 22 12.13 -12.49 -11.20
N TYR A 23 11.61 -12.88 -12.38
CA TYR A 23 12.37 -12.81 -13.65
C TYR A 23 12.90 -11.40 -13.92
N HIS A 24 12.07 -10.39 -13.77
CA HIS A 24 12.48 -8.99 -13.99
C HIS A 24 13.46 -8.47 -12.93
N MET A 25 13.46 -9.03 -11.73
CA MET A 25 14.45 -8.68 -10.69
C MET A 25 15.80 -9.34 -10.94
N VAL A 26 15.80 -10.60 -11.40
CA VAL A 26 17.02 -11.41 -11.58
C VAL A 26 17.65 -11.19 -12.95
N THR A 27 16.86 -10.91 -13.98
CA THR A 27 17.26 -10.72 -15.38
C THR A 27 18.31 -11.75 -15.85
N PRO A 28 17.99 -13.07 -15.84
CA PRO A 28 18.96 -14.12 -16.16
C PRO A 28 19.38 -14.04 -17.62
N ARG A 29 20.70 -13.98 -17.89
CA ARG A 29 21.27 -13.76 -19.24
C ARG A 29 20.96 -14.86 -20.26
N TYR A 30 20.77 -16.09 -19.80
CA TYR A 30 20.67 -17.28 -20.66
C TYR A 30 19.25 -17.89 -20.69
N MET A 31 18.26 -17.23 -20.15
CA MET A 31 16.91 -17.78 -20.02
C MET A 31 15.87 -16.68 -20.24
N GLY A 32 15.00 -16.86 -21.22
CA GLY A 32 13.85 -15.98 -21.44
C GLY A 32 12.78 -16.16 -20.37
N ARG A 33 11.86 -15.20 -20.27
CA ARG A 33 10.82 -15.14 -19.24
C ARG A 33 10.00 -16.42 -19.14
N ASP A 34 9.53 -16.95 -20.26
CA ASP A 34 8.60 -18.09 -20.25
C ASP A 34 9.32 -19.38 -19.84
N LEU A 35 10.57 -19.57 -20.27
CA LEU A 35 11.40 -20.67 -19.84
C LEU A 35 11.76 -20.56 -18.35
N PHE A 36 11.96 -19.33 -17.85
CA PHE A 36 12.17 -19.08 -16.42
C PHE A 36 10.92 -19.45 -15.58
N GLU A 37 9.71 -19.16 -16.07
CA GLU A 37 8.49 -19.59 -15.39
C GLU A 37 8.39 -21.13 -15.33
N VAL A 38 8.66 -21.83 -16.43
CA VAL A 38 8.69 -23.30 -16.48
C VAL A 38 9.72 -23.83 -15.49
N PHE A 39 10.93 -23.26 -15.48
CA PHE A 39 11.98 -23.63 -14.54
C PHE A 39 11.54 -23.43 -13.08
N CYS A 40 10.92 -22.28 -12.75
CA CYS A 40 10.40 -22.05 -11.41
C CYS A 40 9.32 -23.06 -11.03
N TYR A 41 8.42 -23.40 -11.94
CA TYR A 41 7.31 -24.32 -11.67
C TYR A 41 7.79 -25.76 -11.47
N SER A 42 8.78 -26.21 -12.25
CA SER A 42 9.39 -27.54 -12.08
C SER A 42 10.11 -27.70 -10.75
N HIS A 43 10.53 -26.58 -10.12
CA HIS A 43 11.18 -26.56 -8.80
C HIS A 43 10.23 -26.17 -7.65
N GLY A 44 8.91 -26.22 -7.86
CA GLY A 44 7.91 -26.00 -6.82
C GLY A 44 7.64 -24.55 -6.45
N PHE A 45 8.14 -23.56 -7.22
CA PHE A 45 7.93 -22.13 -6.94
C PHE A 45 6.62 -21.55 -7.50
N LYS A 46 5.69 -22.37 -7.99
CA LYS A 46 4.37 -21.90 -8.43
C LYS A 46 3.56 -21.40 -7.23
N VAL A 47 3.06 -20.15 -7.33
CA VAL A 47 2.19 -19.56 -6.30
C VAL A 47 0.74 -19.83 -6.64
N GLY A 48 0.01 -20.45 -5.70
CA GLY A 48 -1.43 -20.67 -5.83
C GLY A 48 -2.22 -19.36 -5.64
N THR A 49 -3.46 -19.33 -6.14
CA THR A 49 -4.39 -18.22 -5.90
C THR A 49 -5.00 -18.34 -4.51
N ILE A 50 -5.08 -17.23 -3.76
CA ILE A 50 -5.87 -17.16 -2.53
C ILE A 50 -7.29 -16.77 -2.93
N LYS A 51 -8.26 -17.58 -2.52
CA LYS A 51 -9.67 -17.19 -2.61
C LYS A 51 -9.99 -16.33 -1.38
N ASN A 52 -10.24 -15.05 -1.59
CA ASN A 52 -10.73 -14.18 -0.52
C ASN A 52 -12.19 -14.52 -0.23
N HIS A 53 -12.51 -14.95 0.99
CA HIS A 53 -13.80 -15.49 1.34
C HIS A 53 -14.70 -14.61 2.21
N TYR A 54 -14.31 -13.41 2.63
CA TYR A 54 -15.19 -12.64 3.51
C TYR A 54 -15.19 -11.13 3.23
N ARG A 55 -16.37 -10.60 2.91
CA ARG A 55 -16.77 -9.21 3.15
C ARG A 55 -17.26 -9.11 4.59
N THR A 56 -16.67 -8.24 5.40
CA THR A 56 -16.94 -8.18 6.84
C THR A 56 -17.66 -6.94 7.31
N THR A 57 -17.94 -5.96 6.46
CA THR A 57 -18.63 -4.74 6.91
C THR A 57 -19.59 -4.21 5.85
N ASP A 58 -20.83 -4.11 6.25
CA ASP A 58 -21.87 -3.32 5.60
C ASP A 58 -22.05 -2.07 6.46
N SER A 59 -21.15 -1.09 6.31
CA SER A 59 -21.24 0.17 7.05
C SER A 59 -22.05 1.17 6.24
N LEU A 60 -23.35 1.19 6.45
CA LEU A 60 -24.20 2.37 6.19
C LEU A 60 -23.84 3.44 7.25
N GLY A 61 -22.62 3.98 7.16
CA GLY A 61 -22.14 4.99 8.11
C GLY A 61 -22.74 6.36 7.84
N VAL A 62 -22.96 7.13 8.89
CA VAL A 62 -23.29 8.55 8.78
C VAL A 62 -22.11 9.26 8.10
N ILE A 63 -22.37 9.92 6.97
CA ILE A 63 -21.37 10.73 6.28
C ILE A 63 -20.96 11.89 7.18
N ARG A 64 -19.68 11.93 7.59
CA ARG A 64 -19.12 12.96 8.49
C ARG A 64 -18.26 13.98 7.75
N PHE A 65 -17.65 13.58 6.64
CA PHE A 65 -16.80 14.42 5.80
C PHE A 65 -17.21 14.28 4.34
N PRO A 66 -17.04 15.34 3.52
CA PRO A 66 -17.29 15.25 2.08
C PRO A 66 -16.24 14.31 1.44
N ASN A 67 -16.60 13.73 0.29
CA ASN A 67 -15.66 12.96 -0.51
C ASN A 67 -14.84 13.90 -1.40
N LEU A 68 -13.71 14.37 -0.88
CA LEU A 68 -12.80 15.28 -1.58
C LEU A 68 -12.02 14.64 -2.72
N MET A 69 -12.04 13.29 -2.83
CA MET A 69 -11.46 12.57 -3.95
C MET A 69 -12.19 12.86 -5.27
N MET A 70 -13.50 13.16 -5.19
CA MET A 70 -14.32 13.45 -6.37
C MET A 70 -14.02 14.81 -6.99
N ASP A 71 -13.47 15.74 -6.21
CA ASP A 71 -13.15 17.10 -6.61
C ASP A 71 -11.74 17.23 -7.21
N ARG A 72 -10.94 16.16 -7.13
CA ARG A 72 -9.59 16.11 -7.69
C ARG A 72 -9.54 15.29 -8.97
N ASP A 73 -9.05 15.91 -10.04
CA ASP A 73 -8.85 15.21 -11.31
C ASP A 73 -7.49 14.53 -11.41
N GLU A 74 -6.46 15.09 -10.78
CA GLU A 74 -5.07 14.66 -10.96
C GLU A 74 -4.27 14.61 -9.65
N LEU A 75 -3.30 13.67 -9.61
CA LEU A 75 -2.21 13.62 -8.64
C LEU A 75 -0.90 13.83 -9.35
N THR A 76 -0.13 14.80 -8.92
CA THR A 76 1.12 15.23 -9.57
C THR A 76 2.37 15.03 -8.71
N THR A 77 2.20 14.89 -7.39
CA THR A 77 3.31 14.70 -6.45
C THR A 77 2.89 13.89 -5.22
N VAL A 78 3.86 13.51 -4.41
CA VAL A 78 3.67 12.86 -3.11
C VAL A 78 2.94 13.77 -2.12
N ASN A 79 2.34 13.18 -1.11
CA ASN A 79 1.70 13.87 0.01
C ASN A 79 0.54 14.80 -0.38
N GLN A 80 -0.13 14.54 -1.51
CA GLN A 80 -1.37 15.21 -1.89
C GLN A 80 -2.59 14.49 -1.34
N ILE A 81 -2.62 13.16 -1.42
CA ILE A 81 -3.71 12.33 -0.91
C ILE A 81 -3.11 11.08 -0.26
N TRP A 82 -3.45 10.90 0.99
CA TRP A 82 -3.25 9.64 1.70
C TRP A 82 -4.58 8.90 1.82
N VAL A 83 -4.56 7.59 1.66
CA VAL A 83 -5.71 6.72 1.95
C VAL A 83 -5.40 5.83 3.12
N SER A 84 -6.40 5.63 3.97
CA SER A 84 -6.27 4.82 5.17
C SER A 84 -7.43 3.85 5.32
N ASP A 85 -7.14 2.70 5.91
CA ASP A 85 -8.14 1.68 6.26
C ASP A 85 -7.62 0.83 7.42
N ILE A 86 -8.56 0.29 8.20
CA ILE A 86 -8.29 -0.63 9.29
C ILE A 86 -8.70 -2.03 8.84
N THR A 87 -7.78 -2.97 8.97
CA THR A 87 -8.09 -4.38 8.74
C THR A 87 -7.79 -5.19 9.98
N TYR A 88 -8.33 -6.39 10.09
CA TYR A 88 -8.02 -7.30 11.18
C TYR A 88 -7.15 -8.47 10.72
N TYR A 89 -6.40 -9.03 11.66
CA TYR A 89 -5.59 -10.22 11.48
C TYR A 89 -5.75 -11.14 12.70
N GLN A 90 -6.08 -12.41 12.46
CA GLN A 90 -6.29 -13.39 13.50
C GLN A 90 -5.00 -14.20 13.76
N VAL A 91 -4.59 -14.30 15.00
CA VAL A 91 -3.50 -15.15 15.46
C VAL A 91 -4.03 -16.08 16.56
N GLY A 92 -4.18 -17.35 16.23
CA GLY A 92 -4.82 -18.29 17.15
C GLY A 92 -6.28 -17.90 17.44
N LYS A 93 -6.57 -17.59 18.71
CA LYS A 93 -7.89 -17.12 19.16
C LYS A 93 -7.99 -15.60 19.24
N ASP A 94 -6.87 -14.90 19.15
CA ASP A 94 -6.80 -13.45 19.32
C ASP A 94 -6.97 -12.73 17.96
N VAL A 95 -7.64 -11.59 17.99
CA VAL A 95 -7.84 -10.72 16.83
C VAL A 95 -7.07 -9.42 17.08
N TYR A 96 -6.25 -9.05 16.10
CA TYR A 96 -5.47 -7.81 16.09
C TYR A 96 -5.93 -6.92 14.96
N TYR A 97 -5.80 -5.61 15.16
CA TYR A 97 -6.20 -4.59 14.19
C TYR A 97 -4.95 -3.98 13.57
N ILE A 98 -4.93 -3.90 12.24
CA ILE A 98 -3.82 -3.32 11.49
C ILE A 98 -4.36 -2.12 10.73
N THR A 99 -3.74 -0.97 10.94
CA THR A 99 -4.03 0.26 10.20
C THR A 99 -2.90 0.53 9.23
N PHE A 100 -3.24 0.89 7.99
CA PHE A 100 -2.28 1.39 7.01
C PHE A 100 -2.68 2.80 6.56
N ILE A 101 -1.66 3.60 6.27
CA ILE A 101 -1.79 4.87 5.54
C ILE A 101 -0.88 4.77 4.32
N LEU A 102 -1.47 4.93 3.14
CA LEU A 102 -0.81 4.82 1.84
C LEU A 102 -0.85 6.15 1.12
N ASP A 103 0.27 6.63 0.65
CA ASP A 103 0.31 7.74 -0.32
C ASP A 103 -0.16 7.25 -1.69
N LEU A 104 -1.17 7.90 -2.24
CA LEU A 104 -1.74 7.49 -3.53
C LEU A 104 -0.81 7.76 -4.71
N TYR A 105 0.11 8.71 -4.61
CA TYR A 105 0.99 9.05 -5.72
C TYR A 105 2.06 8.00 -5.96
N ASN A 106 2.86 7.70 -4.95
CA ASN A 106 3.98 6.77 -5.03
C ASN A 106 3.68 5.36 -4.52
N ARG A 107 2.44 5.10 -4.03
CA ARG A 107 2.03 3.80 -3.45
C ARG A 107 2.81 3.39 -2.20
N LYS A 108 3.50 4.32 -1.56
CA LYS A 108 4.28 4.08 -0.34
C LYS A 108 3.36 3.95 0.87
N ILE A 109 3.60 2.95 1.71
CA ILE A 109 3.00 2.89 3.04
C ILE A 109 3.76 3.86 3.92
N VAL A 110 3.17 5.02 4.19
CA VAL A 110 3.79 6.10 4.98
C VAL A 110 3.57 5.93 6.47
N GLY A 111 2.46 5.30 6.88
CA GLY A 111 2.16 5.00 8.27
C GLY A 111 1.48 3.64 8.42
N TYR A 112 1.72 2.98 9.55
CA TYR A 112 1.07 1.74 9.92
C TYR A 112 1.11 1.54 11.43
N CYS A 113 0.21 0.69 11.92
CA CYS A 113 0.15 0.31 13.31
C CYS A 113 -0.52 -1.05 13.43
N VAL A 114 -0.08 -1.88 14.39
CA VAL A 114 -0.82 -3.06 14.84
C VAL A 114 -1.27 -2.85 16.29
N SER A 115 -2.51 -3.22 16.60
CA SER A 115 -3.11 -2.99 17.89
C SER A 115 -3.92 -4.19 18.39
N LYS A 116 -4.02 -4.32 19.70
CA LYS A 116 -4.92 -5.26 20.39
C LYS A 116 -6.34 -4.70 20.55
N THR A 117 -6.52 -3.40 20.36
CA THR A 117 -7.80 -2.71 20.50
C THR A 117 -8.15 -1.92 19.25
N LEU A 118 -9.43 -1.59 19.08
CA LEU A 118 -9.92 -0.77 17.96
C LEU A 118 -10.03 0.72 18.36
N ARG A 119 -9.41 1.13 19.47
CA ARG A 119 -9.43 2.53 19.90
C ARG A 119 -8.63 3.39 18.91
N THR A 120 -9.07 4.64 18.74
CA THR A 120 -8.36 5.61 17.88
C THR A 120 -6.91 5.79 18.28
N GLU A 121 -6.66 5.91 19.59
CA GLU A 121 -5.34 6.13 20.17
C GLU A 121 -4.36 5.00 19.84
N ASP A 122 -4.88 3.78 19.75
CA ASP A 122 -4.10 2.56 19.54
C ASP A 122 -3.99 2.17 18.06
N THR A 123 -4.74 2.82 17.17
CA THR A 123 -4.85 2.47 15.75
C THR A 123 -4.53 3.64 14.84
N THR A 124 -5.56 4.35 14.36
CA THR A 124 -5.44 5.39 13.32
C THR A 124 -4.55 6.56 13.74
N LEU A 125 -4.58 6.93 15.02
CA LEU A 125 -3.78 8.05 15.53
C LEU A 125 -2.29 7.71 15.50
N GLN A 126 -1.88 6.50 15.92
CA GLN A 126 -0.48 6.07 15.88
C GLN A 126 0.03 5.97 14.45
N ALA A 127 -0.77 5.38 13.55
CA ALA A 127 -0.40 5.30 12.13
C ALA A 127 -0.25 6.70 11.52
N LEU A 128 -1.14 7.66 11.85
CA LEU A 128 -1.08 9.03 11.37
C LEU A 128 0.14 9.78 11.91
N GLN A 129 0.43 9.66 13.21
CA GLN A 129 1.63 10.26 13.82
C GLN A 129 2.91 9.73 13.19
N MET A 130 2.98 8.42 12.92
CA MET A 130 4.11 7.81 12.21
C MET A 130 4.25 8.38 10.81
N ALA A 131 3.14 8.49 10.04
CA ALA A 131 3.15 9.02 8.68
C ALA A 131 3.61 10.47 8.63
N ILE A 132 3.06 11.33 9.50
CA ILE A 132 3.44 12.75 9.62
C ILE A 132 4.93 12.90 9.90
N LYS A 133 5.45 12.11 10.85
CA LYS A 133 6.87 12.15 11.22
C LYS A 133 7.78 11.69 10.09
N ARG A 134 7.43 10.59 9.41
CA ARG A 134 8.25 9.99 8.35
C ARG A 134 8.31 10.84 7.09
N GLU A 135 7.18 11.42 6.72
CA GLU A 135 7.07 12.24 5.51
C GLU A 135 7.32 13.74 5.78
N HIS A 136 7.74 14.09 7.01
CA HIS A 136 8.07 15.47 7.42
C HIS A 136 6.98 16.48 7.06
N ILE A 137 5.72 16.11 7.32
CA ILE A 137 4.57 16.94 6.96
C ILE A 137 4.61 18.26 7.74
N ALA A 138 4.64 19.35 7.00
CA ALA A 138 4.59 20.69 7.57
C ALA A 138 3.15 21.08 7.97
N HIS A 139 3.05 22.10 8.85
CA HIS A 139 1.77 22.74 9.12
C HIS A 139 1.20 23.36 7.83
N ASN A 140 -0.13 23.38 7.71
CA ASN A 140 -0.85 23.85 6.51
C ASN A 140 -0.52 23.05 5.24
N SER A 141 -0.39 21.74 5.36
CA SER A 141 0.02 20.84 4.28
C SER A 141 -0.99 20.73 3.14
N ASN A 142 -2.29 21.08 3.36
CA ASN A 142 -3.40 20.86 2.41
C ASN A 142 -3.54 19.38 1.94
N LEU A 143 -2.93 18.43 2.65
CA LEU A 143 -3.00 17.02 2.38
C LEU A 143 -4.41 16.49 2.66
N ILE A 144 -4.94 15.69 1.76
CA ILE A 144 -6.21 14.99 1.97
C ILE A 144 -5.92 13.64 2.61
N ILE A 145 -6.53 13.36 3.78
CA ILE A 145 -6.59 12.02 4.36
C ILE A 145 -7.96 11.42 4.10
N HIS A 146 -8.01 10.41 3.23
CA HIS A 146 -9.24 9.74 2.82
C HIS A 146 -9.37 8.38 3.50
N SER A 147 -10.54 8.09 4.05
CA SER A 147 -10.82 6.84 4.76
C SER A 147 -12.25 6.36 4.49
N ASP A 148 -12.57 5.20 5.01
CA ASP A 148 -13.95 4.74 5.15
C ASP A 148 -14.69 5.49 6.29
N GLY A 149 -15.94 5.11 6.56
CA GLY A 149 -16.78 5.70 7.60
C GLY A 149 -16.46 5.24 9.03
N GLY A 150 -15.29 4.66 9.30
CA GLY A 150 -14.92 4.17 10.62
C GLY A 150 -14.83 5.26 11.68
N GLY A 151 -15.40 4.99 12.89
CA GLY A 151 -15.46 5.93 14.00
C GLY A 151 -14.13 6.53 14.42
N GLN A 152 -13.05 5.81 14.19
CA GLN A 152 -11.69 6.20 14.52
C GLN A 152 -11.25 7.46 13.75
N TYR A 153 -11.69 7.63 12.51
CA TYR A 153 -11.29 8.73 11.61
C TYR A 153 -12.02 10.05 11.91
N TYR A 154 -13.13 10.02 12.64
CA TYR A 154 -13.84 11.25 13.08
C TYR A 154 -13.79 11.47 14.59
N SER A 155 -12.98 10.72 15.32
CA SER A 155 -12.71 10.95 16.73
C SER A 155 -12.10 12.34 16.97
N LYS A 156 -12.32 12.90 18.16
CA LYS A 156 -11.76 14.22 18.51
C LYS A 156 -10.24 14.26 18.40
N GLN A 157 -9.56 13.19 18.80
CA GLN A 157 -8.10 13.12 18.78
C GLN A 157 -7.57 13.09 17.33
N PHE A 158 -8.19 12.29 16.45
CA PHE A 158 -7.77 12.20 15.06
C PHE A 158 -8.00 13.52 14.33
N THR A 159 -9.19 14.11 14.47
CA THR A 159 -9.54 15.39 13.84
C THR A 159 -8.72 16.56 14.38
N ALA A 160 -8.39 16.56 15.67
CA ALA A 160 -7.49 17.57 16.23
C ALA A 160 -6.10 17.51 15.61
N LEU A 161 -5.55 16.29 15.40
CA LEU A 161 -4.23 16.12 14.78
C LEU A 161 -4.24 16.52 13.31
N THR A 162 -5.25 16.09 12.53
CA THR A 162 -5.36 16.47 11.11
C THR A 162 -5.50 17.98 10.94
N ASN A 163 -6.34 18.62 11.77
CA ASN A 163 -6.52 20.08 11.76
C ASN A 163 -5.22 20.83 12.13
N TYR A 164 -4.46 20.33 13.12
CA TYR A 164 -3.19 20.93 13.52
C TYR A 164 -2.17 20.99 12.37
N TYR A 165 -2.18 19.97 11.49
CA TYR A 165 -1.33 19.93 10.30
C TYR A 165 -1.98 20.50 9.03
N GLY A 166 -3.18 21.09 9.13
CA GLY A 166 -3.90 21.64 7.97
C GLY A 166 -4.32 20.59 6.96
N MET A 167 -4.53 19.35 7.42
CA MET A 167 -5.01 18.26 6.58
C MET A 167 -6.54 18.32 6.41
N HIS A 168 -7.03 17.85 5.28
CA HIS A 168 -8.46 17.77 4.99
C HIS A 168 -8.95 16.34 5.12
N ASN A 169 -9.88 16.10 6.07
CA ASN A 169 -10.50 14.79 6.20
C ASN A 169 -11.50 14.57 5.06
N SER A 170 -11.42 13.42 4.43
CA SER A 170 -12.26 12.98 3.32
C SER A 170 -12.79 11.58 3.60
N MET A 171 -14.03 11.31 3.23
CA MET A 171 -14.69 10.05 3.53
C MET A 171 -15.36 9.47 2.28
N GLY A 172 -15.12 8.18 2.03
CA GLY A 172 -15.86 7.41 1.04
C GLY A 172 -17.29 7.14 1.50
N THR A 173 -18.24 7.26 0.61
CA THR A 173 -19.67 6.96 0.87
C THR A 173 -19.99 5.50 0.62
N SER A 174 -19.10 4.78 -0.07
CA SER A 174 -19.23 3.37 -0.37
C SER A 174 -17.90 2.63 -0.23
N VAL A 175 -17.98 1.32 -0.01
CA VAL A 175 -16.83 0.40 0.10
C VAL A 175 -15.95 0.46 -1.16
N PHE A 176 -16.53 0.83 -2.31
CA PHE A 176 -15.81 0.89 -3.59
C PHE A 176 -14.95 2.14 -3.76
N GLU A 177 -15.03 3.10 -2.84
CA GLU A 177 -14.35 4.39 -2.95
C GLU A 177 -12.94 4.39 -2.34
N ASN A 178 -12.53 3.30 -1.64
CA ASN A 178 -11.19 3.16 -1.09
C ASN A 178 -10.42 1.90 -1.58
N PRO A 179 -10.42 1.60 -2.90
CA PRO A 179 -9.87 0.34 -3.43
C PRO A 179 -8.35 0.21 -3.26
N HIS A 180 -7.66 1.33 -3.05
CA HIS A 180 -6.20 1.32 -2.85
C HIS A 180 -5.84 0.87 -1.44
N ALA A 181 -6.59 1.31 -0.42
CA ALA A 181 -6.39 0.87 0.95
C ALA A 181 -6.79 -0.60 1.13
N GLU A 182 -7.90 -1.04 0.53
CA GLU A 182 -8.26 -2.47 0.50
C GLU A 182 -7.18 -3.33 -0.14
N ARG A 183 -6.60 -2.87 -1.27
CA ARG A 183 -5.55 -3.60 -1.97
C ARG A 183 -4.29 -3.74 -1.13
N ILE A 184 -3.88 -2.69 -0.39
CA ILE A 184 -2.69 -2.80 0.46
C ILE A 184 -2.93 -3.76 1.62
N ASN A 185 -4.12 -3.73 2.24
CA ASN A 185 -4.52 -4.69 3.25
C ASN A 185 -4.39 -6.13 2.73
N GLY A 186 -4.95 -6.39 1.55
CA GLY A 186 -4.84 -7.69 0.89
C GLY A 186 -3.40 -8.07 0.57
N THR A 187 -2.60 -7.15 0.05
CA THR A 187 -1.19 -7.40 -0.29
C THR A 187 -0.37 -7.76 0.95
N ILE A 188 -0.43 -6.96 2.00
CA ILE A 188 0.39 -7.23 3.21
C ILE A 188 -0.07 -8.52 3.89
N LYS A 189 -1.37 -8.74 4.04
CA LYS A 189 -1.86 -9.97 4.67
C LYS A 189 -1.53 -11.21 3.83
N ASN A 190 -1.89 -11.20 2.56
CA ASN A 190 -1.83 -12.40 1.73
C ASN A 190 -0.41 -12.71 1.23
N ASP A 191 0.38 -11.69 0.89
CA ASP A 191 1.71 -11.91 0.31
C ASP A 191 2.79 -12.12 1.38
N TYR A 192 2.56 -11.65 2.62
CA TYR A 192 3.56 -11.67 3.68
C TYR A 192 3.07 -12.33 4.98
N LEU A 193 2.06 -11.75 5.66
CA LEU A 193 1.71 -12.20 7.02
C LEU A 193 1.17 -13.63 7.06
N ILE A 194 0.28 -14.01 6.15
CA ILE A 194 -0.26 -15.38 6.08
C ILE A 194 0.84 -16.39 5.81
N PRO A 195 1.72 -16.21 4.79
CA PRO A 195 2.82 -17.14 4.55
C PRO A 195 3.84 -17.22 5.69
N TRP A 196 4.13 -16.12 6.37
CA TRP A 196 5.08 -16.12 7.50
C TRP A 196 4.48 -16.66 8.78
N GLY A 197 3.16 -16.58 8.99
CA GLY A 197 2.42 -17.20 10.07
C GLY A 197 2.82 -16.73 11.47
N PRO A 198 2.69 -15.42 11.81
CA PRO A 198 2.99 -14.93 13.15
C PRO A 198 2.17 -15.67 14.21
N LYS A 199 2.78 -16.00 15.34
CA LYS A 199 2.18 -16.82 16.40
C LYS A 199 1.67 -16.02 17.60
N ASN A 200 2.08 -14.75 17.71
CA ASN A 200 1.72 -13.83 18.79
C ASN A 200 1.79 -12.39 18.29
N PHE A 201 1.45 -11.44 19.17
CA PHE A 201 1.44 -10.01 18.86
C PHE A 201 2.82 -9.48 18.47
N GLU A 202 3.84 -9.88 19.21
CA GLU A 202 5.22 -9.42 19.02
C GLU A 202 5.80 -9.89 17.68
N GLU A 203 5.49 -11.12 17.28
CA GLU A 203 5.86 -11.64 15.97
C GLU A 203 5.08 -10.93 14.85
N LEU A 204 3.78 -10.68 15.06
CA LEU A 204 2.95 -9.96 14.11
C LEU A 204 3.50 -8.56 13.87
N ASP A 205 3.86 -7.82 14.90
CA ASP A 205 4.42 -6.46 14.80
C ASP A 205 5.76 -6.44 14.05
N LYS A 206 6.67 -7.37 14.40
CA LYS A 206 7.96 -7.53 13.70
C LYS A 206 7.78 -7.89 12.22
N MET A 207 6.89 -8.84 11.93
CA MET A 207 6.63 -9.27 10.56
C MET A 207 5.91 -8.20 9.76
N LEU A 208 5.00 -7.42 10.38
CA LEU A 208 4.37 -6.27 9.75
C LEU A 208 5.41 -5.22 9.36
N THR A 209 6.32 -4.88 10.28
CA THR A 209 7.41 -3.95 10.04
C THR A 209 8.29 -4.42 8.88
N LYS A 210 8.69 -5.70 8.87
CA LYS A 210 9.45 -6.29 7.76
C LYS A 210 8.66 -6.26 6.45
N ALA A 211 7.37 -6.59 6.47
CA ALA A 211 6.52 -6.58 5.27
C ALA A 211 6.42 -5.17 4.65
N VAL A 212 6.20 -4.15 5.49
CA VAL A 212 6.14 -2.75 5.04
C VAL A 212 7.47 -2.30 4.46
N TYR A 213 8.58 -2.62 5.11
CA TYR A 213 9.92 -2.35 4.58
C TYR A 213 10.11 -2.97 3.19
N LEU A 214 9.90 -4.27 3.05
CA LEU A 214 10.05 -4.98 1.78
C LEU A 214 9.10 -4.46 0.69
N TYR A 215 7.88 -4.12 1.06
CA TYR A 215 6.90 -3.53 0.15
C TYR A 215 7.37 -2.17 -0.38
N ASN A 216 7.86 -1.30 0.50
CA ASN A 216 8.27 0.05 0.14
C ASN A 216 9.60 0.10 -0.62
N THR A 217 10.58 -0.78 -0.26
CA THR A 217 11.97 -0.65 -0.74
C THR A 217 12.34 -1.64 -1.84
N ILE A 218 11.75 -2.84 -1.84
CA ILE A 218 12.21 -3.95 -2.69
C ILE A 218 11.16 -4.38 -3.71
N LYS A 219 9.86 -4.50 -3.29
CA LYS A 219 8.81 -5.07 -4.13
C LYS A 219 8.56 -4.21 -5.37
N PRO A 220 8.74 -4.75 -6.61
CA PRO A 220 8.41 -4.02 -7.83
C PRO A 220 6.90 -3.86 -8.01
N HIS A 221 6.45 -2.68 -8.40
CA HIS A 221 5.06 -2.36 -8.67
C HIS A 221 4.84 -2.07 -10.15
N LYS A 222 3.91 -2.82 -10.77
CA LYS A 222 3.58 -2.62 -12.19
C LYS A 222 3.14 -1.18 -12.49
N SER A 223 2.36 -0.56 -11.61
CA SER A 223 1.91 0.82 -11.77
C SER A 223 3.04 1.84 -11.64
N LEU A 224 4.16 1.49 -11.01
CA LEU A 224 5.34 2.33 -10.84
C LEU A 224 6.47 1.93 -11.81
N ASN A 225 6.14 1.44 -13.00
CA ASN A 225 7.08 1.01 -14.03
C ASN A 225 8.06 -0.09 -13.57
N GLY A 226 7.65 -0.95 -12.63
CA GLY A 226 8.49 -2.00 -12.06
C GLY A 226 9.41 -1.52 -10.93
N LEU A 227 9.33 -0.27 -10.53
CA LEU A 227 10.07 0.26 -9.39
C LEU A 227 9.33 -0.05 -8.08
N SER A 228 10.06 -0.06 -6.96
CA SER A 228 9.46 0.01 -5.64
C SER A 228 8.95 1.43 -5.34
N PRO A 229 8.07 1.62 -4.36
CA PRO A 229 7.61 2.95 -3.95
C PRO A 229 8.73 3.95 -3.65
N GLU A 230 9.79 3.54 -2.96
CA GLU A 230 10.94 4.41 -2.65
C GLU A 230 11.78 4.70 -3.90
N GLN A 231 12.12 3.68 -4.70
CA GLN A 231 12.82 3.89 -5.96
C GLN A 231 12.06 4.83 -6.90
N PHE A 232 10.72 4.68 -6.98
CA PHE A 232 9.89 5.60 -7.77
C PHE A 232 9.96 7.02 -7.23
N THR A 233 9.89 7.20 -5.90
CA THR A 233 10.00 8.50 -5.25
C THR A 233 11.35 9.17 -5.55
N ASP A 234 12.44 8.40 -5.44
CA ASP A 234 13.79 8.89 -5.75
C ASP A 234 13.91 9.33 -7.23
N CYS A 235 13.35 8.57 -8.16
CA CYS A 235 13.32 8.95 -9.57
C CYS A 235 12.55 10.25 -9.82
N ILE A 236 11.43 10.48 -9.11
CA ILE A 236 10.66 11.72 -9.21
C ILE A 236 11.44 12.91 -8.64
N ILE A 237 12.00 12.76 -7.42
CA ILE A 237 12.76 13.83 -6.73
C ILE A 237 13.99 14.25 -7.55
N ASN A 238 14.68 13.29 -8.15
CA ASN A 238 15.86 13.56 -8.98
C ASN A 238 15.53 13.98 -10.42
N GLY A 239 14.25 14.17 -10.76
CA GLY A 239 13.83 14.61 -12.09
C GLY A 239 14.00 13.56 -13.20
N LEU A 240 14.29 12.30 -12.84
CA LEU A 240 14.47 11.18 -13.79
C LEU A 240 13.15 10.65 -14.33
N LEU A 241 12.05 10.94 -13.64
CA LEU A 241 10.71 10.49 -14.00
C LEU A 241 9.70 11.57 -13.64
N THR A 242 8.71 11.78 -14.51
CA THR A 242 7.53 12.56 -14.21
C THR A 242 6.29 11.69 -14.36
N LYS A 243 5.33 11.83 -13.47
CA LYS A 243 4.10 11.05 -13.50
C LYS A 243 2.91 11.89 -13.03
N THR A 244 1.81 11.82 -13.76
CA THR A 244 0.51 12.36 -13.33
C THR A 244 -0.50 11.23 -13.33
N TRP A 245 -1.26 11.10 -12.25
CA TRP A 245 -2.33 10.13 -12.15
C TRP A 245 -3.67 10.81 -12.34
N LEU A 246 -4.52 10.27 -13.19
CA LEU A 246 -5.92 10.67 -13.29
C LEU A 246 -6.74 9.92 -12.23
N ILE A 247 -7.41 10.64 -11.35
CA ILE A 247 -8.25 10.08 -10.29
C ILE A 247 -9.66 9.80 -10.84
N ASN A 248 -10.26 10.76 -11.55
CA ASN A 248 -11.61 10.67 -12.07
C ASN A 248 -11.63 10.30 -13.56
N LYS A 249 -11.85 9.00 -13.85
CA LYS A 249 -11.96 8.52 -15.24
C LYS A 249 -13.29 8.85 -15.95
N LYS A 250 -14.20 9.59 -15.33
CA LYS A 250 -15.53 9.88 -15.91
C LYS A 250 -15.54 10.95 -17.02
N LYS A 251 -14.49 11.73 -17.16
CA LYS A 251 -14.31 12.58 -18.34
C LYS A 251 -13.50 11.81 -19.37
N LYS A 252 -14.11 11.33 -20.46
CA LYS A 252 -13.42 10.85 -21.65
C LYS A 252 -12.48 11.96 -22.14
N VAL A 253 -11.22 11.88 -21.76
CA VAL A 253 -10.19 12.74 -22.36
C VAL A 253 -9.60 11.98 -23.53
N THR A 254 -9.99 12.35 -24.73
CA THR A 254 -9.28 12.08 -25.96
C THR A 254 -7.96 12.85 -25.95
N LYS A 255 -6.95 12.35 -25.24
CA LYS A 255 -5.56 12.75 -25.42
C LYS A 255 -4.66 11.56 -25.12
N LYS A 256 -3.93 11.14 -26.15
CA LYS A 256 -2.84 10.15 -26.04
C LYS A 256 -1.81 10.69 -25.06
N GLU A 257 -1.61 9.98 -23.95
CA GLU A 257 -0.54 10.26 -23.01
C GLU A 257 0.81 10.02 -23.70
N LYS A 258 1.58 11.08 -23.91
CA LYS A 258 2.99 10.95 -24.23
C LYS A 258 3.75 10.70 -22.93
N VAL A 259 4.21 9.49 -22.74
CA VAL A 259 5.21 9.17 -21.73
C VAL A 259 6.55 9.62 -22.30
N ASN A 260 7.05 10.76 -21.87
CA ASN A 260 8.42 11.15 -22.15
C ASN A 260 9.32 10.42 -21.17
N ILE A 261 9.92 9.32 -21.62
CA ILE A 261 11.04 8.69 -20.93
C ILE A 261 12.29 9.31 -21.53
N ASN A 262 12.86 10.30 -20.87
CA ASN A 262 14.23 10.71 -21.14
C ASN A 262 15.15 9.73 -20.42
N ILE A 263 15.65 8.73 -21.15
CA ILE A 263 16.77 7.91 -20.71
C ILE A 263 18.02 8.67 -21.18
N ILE A 264 18.78 9.19 -20.23
CA ILE A 264 20.17 9.61 -20.44
C ILE A 264 21.07 8.45 -20.04
#